data_99f3fa0faf02c470756c4f2aeb6defb7
#
_entry.id   99f3fa0faf02c470756c4f2aeb6defb7
#
_cell.length_a   1.000
_cell.length_b   1.000
_cell.length_c   1.000
_cell.angle_alpha   90.00
_cell.angle_beta   90.00
_cell.angle_gamma   90.00
#
_symmetry.space_group_name_H-M   'P 1'
#
loop_
_entity.id
_entity.type
_entity.pdbx_description
1 polymer ?
#
loop_
_entity_poly.entity_id
_entity_poly.type
_entity_poly.pdbx_seq_one_letter_code
_entity_poly.pdbx_strand_id
1 'polypeptide(L)'
;MLRISVMSESEKAIQLRVEGWLVGAWVDELRLQTQAACSQAKTLSLDLEKLWFVDSHGAALLRDLARQNVAQLNCSPFIDQQLKETTL
;
A
#
# COMPACT_ATOMS: atom_id res chain seq x y z
N MET A 1 -12.27 -0.01 7.96
CA MET A 1 -11.62 1.28 8.22
C MET A 1 -10.13 1.18 7.93
N LEU A 2 -9.57 2.22 7.35
CA LEU A 2 -8.15 2.25 6.97
C LEU A 2 -7.50 3.50 7.57
N ARG A 3 -6.26 3.36 8.03
CA ARG A 3 -5.47 4.50 8.49
C ARG A 3 -4.16 4.54 7.74
N ILE A 4 -3.86 5.69 7.15
CA ILE A 4 -2.63 5.91 6.41
C ILE A 4 -1.84 6.99 7.13
N SER A 5 -0.60 6.68 7.52
CA SER A 5 0.26 7.60 8.28
C SER A 5 1.62 7.72 7.61
N VAL A 6 2.21 8.89 7.65
CA VAL A 6 3.59 9.09 7.21
C VAL A 6 4.51 8.65 8.33
N MET A 7 5.32 7.62 8.09
CA MET A 7 6.30 7.14 9.07
C MET A 7 7.60 7.91 8.99
N SER A 8 8.04 8.22 7.78
CA SER A 8 9.24 9.02 7.56
C SER A 8 9.14 9.69 6.21
N GLU A 9 9.78 10.84 6.09
CA GLU A 9 9.80 11.58 4.84
C GLU A 9 11.10 12.37 4.72
N SER A 10 11.71 12.31 3.54
CA SER A 10 12.88 13.11 3.19
C SER A 10 12.64 13.71 1.81
N GLU A 11 13.63 14.43 1.29
CA GLU A 11 13.52 15.00 -0.06
C GLU A 11 13.38 13.93 -1.14
N LYS A 12 13.93 12.73 -0.89
CA LYS A 12 14.02 11.68 -1.91
C LYS A 12 13.14 10.48 -1.63
N ALA A 13 12.61 10.34 -0.43
CA ALA A 13 11.87 9.13 -0.06
C ALA A 13 10.76 9.44 0.92
N ILE A 14 9.69 8.65 0.84
CA ILE A 14 8.59 8.71 1.79
C ILE A 14 8.17 7.28 2.14
N GLN A 15 7.93 7.02 3.42
CA GLN A 15 7.42 5.75 3.90
C GLN A 15 6.07 5.97 4.56
N LEU A 16 5.06 5.27 4.08
CA LEU A 16 3.72 5.31 4.63
C LEU A 16 3.40 4.03 5.37
N ARG A 17 2.71 4.14 6.50
CA ARG A 17 2.13 2.99 7.19
C ARG A 17 0.66 2.90 6.82
N VAL A 18 0.22 1.70 6.44
CA VAL A 18 -1.16 1.41 6.09
C VAL A 18 -1.69 0.44 7.12
N GLU A 19 -2.70 0.86 7.89
CA GLU A 19 -3.26 0.07 8.98
C GLU A 19 -4.74 -0.19 8.74
N GLY A 20 -5.20 -1.39 9.10
CA GLY A 20 -6.60 -1.75 9.07
C GLY A 20 -6.99 -2.58 7.87
N TRP A 21 -8.07 -2.19 7.19
CA TRP A 21 -8.69 -2.96 6.12
C TRP A 21 -8.69 -2.13 4.84
N LEU A 22 -7.97 -2.62 3.84
CA LEU A 22 -7.88 -1.96 2.52
C LEU A 22 -9.00 -2.48 1.63
N VAL A 23 -10.18 -1.89 1.78
CA VAL A 23 -11.41 -2.35 1.12
C VAL A 23 -12.22 -1.15 0.63
N GLY A 24 -12.99 -1.35 -0.43
CA GLY A 24 -13.97 -0.37 -0.92
C GLY A 24 -13.34 0.99 -1.24
N ALA A 25 -13.97 2.05 -0.74
CA ALA A 25 -13.51 3.43 -0.99
C ALA A 25 -12.13 3.73 -0.42
N TRP A 26 -11.68 2.95 0.58
CA TRP A 26 -10.34 3.13 1.15
C TRP A 26 -9.23 2.80 0.15
N VAL A 27 -9.52 1.94 -0.82
CA VAL A 27 -8.58 1.64 -1.92
C VAL A 27 -8.30 2.89 -2.73
N ASP A 28 -9.34 3.67 -3.04
CA ASP A 28 -9.18 4.93 -3.78
C ASP A 28 -8.40 5.95 -2.98
N GLU A 29 -8.63 6.02 -1.66
CA GLU A 29 -7.90 6.92 -0.79
C GLU A 29 -6.39 6.61 -0.79
N LEU A 30 -6.04 5.34 -0.66
CA LEU A 30 -4.63 4.95 -0.73
C LEU A 30 -4.04 5.24 -2.11
N ARG A 31 -4.80 5.00 -3.18
CA ARG A 31 -4.33 5.31 -4.53
C ARG A 31 -3.99 6.78 -4.69
N LEU A 32 -4.85 7.66 -4.19
CA LEU A 32 -4.61 9.10 -4.26
C LEU A 32 -3.34 9.51 -3.51
N GLN A 33 -3.14 8.97 -2.31
CA GLN A 33 -1.98 9.31 -1.52
C GLN A 33 -0.68 8.79 -2.13
N THR A 34 -0.71 7.59 -2.71
CA THR A 34 0.47 7.03 -3.37
C THR A 34 0.79 7.78 -4.66
N GLN A 35 -0.23 8.19 -5.42
CA GLN A 35 -0.02 9.01 -6.61
C GLN A 35 0.59 10.36 -6.26
N ALA A 36 0.15 10.99 -5.18
CA ALA A 36 0.72 12.25 -4.74
C ALA A 36 2.20 12.11 -4.38
N ALA A 37 2.57 11.03 -3.68
CA ALA A 37 3.96 10.77 -3.34
C ALA A 37 4.81 10.53 -4.59
N CYS A 38 4.30 9.74 -5.53
CA CYS A 38 5.01 9.45 -6.78
C CYS A 38 5.19 10.69 -7.64
N SER A 39 4.20 11.59 -7.66
CA SER A 39 4.30 12.82 -8.46
C SER A 39 5.34 13.80 -7.91
N GLN A 40 5.76 13.64 -6.66
CA GLN A 40 6.84 14.41 -6.06
C GLN A 40 8.23 13.83 -6.38
N ALA A 41 8.29 12.81 -7.24
CA ALA A 41 9.51 12.11 -7.60
C ALA A 41 10.25 11.49 -6.41
N LYS A 42 9.50 11.08 -5.40
CA LYS A 42 10.05 10.42 -4.22
C LYS A 42 9.93 8.90 -4.36
N THR A 43 10.90 8.19 -3.79
CA THR A 43 10.81 6.75 -3.65
C THR A 43 9.81 6.43 -2.55
N LEU A 44 8.77 5.69 -2.90
CA LEU A 44 7.71 5.34 -1.96
C LEU A 44 7.90 3.92 -1.43
N SER A 45 7.69 3.75 -0.12
CA SER A 45 7.58 2.42 0.48
C SER A 45 6.36 2.39 1.40
N LEU A 46 5.78 1.20 1.55
CA LEU A 46 4.59 0.99 2.38
C LEU A 46 4.94 -0.02 3.47
N ASP A 47 4.62 0.34 4.71
CA ASP A 47 4.71 -0.59 5.84
C ASP A 47 3.32 -1.21 6.04
N LEU A 48 3.22 -2.51 5.82
CA LEU A 48 1.97 -3.27 5.86
C LEU A 48 1.85 -4.14 7.11
N GLU A 49 2.68 -3.90 8.12
CA GLU A 49 2.68 -4.72 9.34
C GLU A 49 1.30 -4.78 10.00
N LYS A 50 0.56 -3.69 9.96
CA LYS A 50 -0.75 -3.60 10.59
C LYS A 50 -1.91 -3.60 9.60
N LEU A 51 -1.67 -4.06 8.40
CA LEU A 51 -2.72 -4.30 7.43
C LEU A 51 -3.28 -5.69 7.65
N TRP A 52 -4.58 -5.77 7.96
CA TRP A 52 -5.20 -7.02 8.38
C TRP A 52 -5.97 -7.73 7.26
N PHE A 53 -6.45 -6.98 6.28
CA PHE A 53 -7.26 -7.54 5.22
C PHE A 53 -7.24 -6.64 3.98
N VAL A 54 -7.32 -7.26 2.80
CA VAL A 54 -7.50 -6.54 1.53
C VAL A 54 -8.61 -7.24 0.74
N ASP A 55 -9.43 -6.46 0.03
CA ASP A 55 -10.35 -7.04 -0.95
C ASP A 55 -9.65 -7.17 -2.30
N SER A 56 -10.38 -7.59 -3.34
CA SER A 56 -9.79 -7.78 -4.67
C SER A 56 -9.25 -6.47 -5.25
N HIS A 57 -9.91 -5.36 -5.00
CA HIS A 57 -9.45 -4.05 -5.46
C HIS A 57 -8.20 -3.59 -4.70
N GLY A 58 -8.16 -3.85 -3.38
CA GLY A 58 -6.99 -3.55 -2.58
C GLY A 58 -5.79 -4.37 -3.00
N ALA A 59 -5.99 -5.66 -3.25
CA ALA A 59 -4.93 -6.54 -3.73
C ALA A 59 -4.40 -6.09 -5.09
N ALA A 60 -5.29 -5.70 -6.00
CA ALA A 60 -4.90 -5.19 -7.32
C ALA A 60 -4.07 -3.93 -7.20
N LEU A 61 -4.45 -3.01 -6.31
CA LEU A 61 -3.68 -1.78 -6.09
C LEU A 61 -2.28 -2.10 -5.57
N LEU A 62 -2.16 -2.99 -4.60
CA LEU A 62 -0.85 -3.35 -4.04
C LEU A 62 0.04 -4.01 -5.11
N ARG A 63 -0.52 -4.86 -5.97
CA ARG A 63 0.25 -5.44 -7.08
C ARG A 63 0.70 -4.38 -8.08
N ASP A 64 -0.16 -3.42 -8.40
CA ASP A 64 0.20 -2.34 -9.32
C ASP A 64 1.33 -1.48 -8.73
N LEU A 65 1.27 -1.19 -7.44
CA LEU A 65 2.32 -0.44 -6.77
C LEU A 65 3.64 -1.19 -6.77
N ALA A 66 3.60 -2.52 -6.59
CA ALA A 66 4.81 -3.34 -6.68
C ALA A 66 5.44 -3.27 -8.07
N ARG A 67 4.63 -3.23 -9.12
CA ARG A 67 5.13 -3.07 -10.50
C ARG A 67 5.78 -1.71 -10.71
N GLN A 68 5.37 -0.71 -9.95
CA GLN A 68 5.93 0.64 -9.99
C GLN A 68 7.13 0.79 -9.05
N ASN A 69 7.68 -0.31 -8.56
CA ASN A 69 8.83 -0.35 -7.66
C ASN A 69 8.54 0.25 -6.28
N VAL A 70 7.30 0.23 -5.84
CA VAL A 70 6.94 0.60 -4.47
C VAL A 70 7.22 -0.59 -3.56
N ALA A 71 8.17 -0.44 -2.64
CA ALA A 71 8.50 -1.51 -1.70
C ALA A 71 7.36 -1.71 -0.71
N GLN A 72 7.04 -2.98 -0.42
CA GLN A 72 6.00 -3.34 0.54
C GLN A 72 6.67 -4.12 1.67
N LEU A 73 6.75 -3.47 2.83
CA LEU A 73 7.51 -3.94 3.97
C LEU A 73 6.60 -4.60 5.00
N ASN A 74 7.11 -5.64 5.66
CA ASN A 74 6.41 -6.30 6.76
C ASN A 74 5.05 -6.88 6.38
N CYS A 75 4.90 -7.29 5.12
CA CYS A 75 3.66 -7.91 4.65
C CYS A 75 3.47 -9.23 5.38
N SER A 76 2.30 -9.40 6.03
CA SER A 76 2.02 -10.62 6.75
C SER A 76 1.83 -11.80 5.78
N PRO A 77 2.06 -13.05 6.24
CA PRO A 77 1.78 -14.21 5.40
C PRO A 77 0.33 -14.28 4.92
N PHE A 78 -0.63 -13.82 5.73
CA PHE A 78 -2.03 -13.80 5.36
C PHE A 78 -2.28 -12.84 4.18
N ILE A 79 -1.74 -11.62 4.24
CA ILE A 79 -1.88 -10.64 3.16
C ILE A 79 -1.15 -11.12 1.91
N ASP A 80 0.05 -11.67 2.07
CA ASP A 80 0.82 -12.21 0.95
C ASP A 80 0.03 -13.31 0.23
N GLN A 81 -0.63 -14.17 0.98
CA GLN A 81 -1.48 -15.21 0.43
C GLN A 81 -2.68 -14.62 -0.31
N GLN A 82 -3.33 -13.59 0.24
CA GLN A 82 -4.43 -12.91 -0.43
C GLN A 82 -3.99 -12.29 -1.75
N LEU A 83 -2.81 -11.70 -1.81
CA LEU A 83 -2.27 -11.13 -3.04
C LEU A 83 -2.08 -12.20 -4.11
N LYS A 84 -1.64 -13.38 -3.72
CA LYS A 84 -1.46 -14.49 -4.65
C LYS A 84 -2.78 -15.07 -5.13
N GLU A 85 -3.76 -15.20 -4.25
CA GLU A 85 -5.07 -15.78 -4.57
C GLU A 85 -5.89 -14.92 -5.51
N THR A 86 -5.71 -13.61 -5.48
CA THR A 86 -6.45 -12.70 -6.33
C THR A 86 -5.79 -12.49 -7.69
N THR A 87 -4.71 -13.20 -7.98
CA THR A 87 -4.01 -13.12 -9.26
C THR A 87 -4.71 -14.04 -10.27
N LEU A 88 -5.38 -13.47 -11.21
CA LEU A 88 -6.00 -14.19 -12.32
C LEU A 88 -5.37 -13.78 -13.63
#